data_a8de5f82d1aecd1d56e118e32d1229a7
#
_entry.id   a8de5f82d1aecd1d56e118e32d1229a7
#
_cell.length_a   1.000
_cell.length_b   1.000
_cell.length_c   1.000
_cell.angle_alpha   90.00
_cell.angle_beta   90.00
_cell.angle_gamma   90.00
#
_symmetry.space_group_name_H-M   'P 1'
#
loop_
_entity.id
_entity.type
_entity.pdbx_description
1 polymer ?
#
loop_
_entity_poly.entity_id
_entity_poly.type
_entity_poly.pdbx_seq_one_letter_code
_entity_poly.pdbx_strand_id
1 'polypeptide(L)'
;MILDKNKKYLITGGTGFLGKELVNYLVPKGYQIRVLCRDEAKLVYLKEEYPNIEIISGDISNKYTVMKAMKDINGIFHLAAFKYVDLAEKEPINCTRSNVIGSLNILDETLNRDNIDFVIATSTDKAAKVAGIYGASKLIMEKLFEEYQYIKPNIKYRIVRYGNVLYSTGSVLYKWKRLLQLDKELIVTDLNCTRFYWTVSEAITLIFDCLKLANSPKPYVPKMKSIILKDLLKAMSKKYLKKGGTLKIKEIGLRQGENLHESLDKNHKNSFESEKYTIDEIISFI
;
A
#
# COMPACT_ATOMS: atom_id res chain seq x y z
N MET A 1 18.87 -0.49 -9.06
CA MET A 1 19.49 -1.59 -8.28
C MET A 1 18.81 -2.89 -8.66
N ILE A 2 19.55 -3.95 -8.90
CA ILE A 2 19.04 -5.32 -9.14
C ILE A 2 19.21 -6.05 -7.82
N LEU A 3 18.17 -6.79 -7.38
CA LEU A 3 18.29 -7.63 -6.19
C LEU A 3 19.28 -8.78 -6.42
N ASP A 4 20.01 -9.14 -5.37
CA ASP A 4 20.97 -10.25 -5.38
C ASP A 4 20.34 -11.47 -4.69
N LYS A 5 20.39 -12.64 -5.34
CA LYS A 5 19.82 -13.91 -4.82
C LYS A 5 20.58 -14.46 -3.62
N ASN A 6 21.83 -14.04 -3.43
CA ASN A 6 22.65 -14.42 -2.27
C ASN A 6 22.32 -13.57 -1.02
N LYS A 7 21.50 -12.53 -1.18
CA LYS A 7 21.06 -11.62 -0.12
C LYS A 7 19.66 -11.98 0.37
N LYS A 8 19.41 -11.68 1.63
CA LYS A 8 18.12 -11.91 2.29
C LYS A 8 17.34 -10.61 2.43
N TYR A 9 16.03 -10.67 2.15
CA TYR A 9 15.13 -9.51 2.17
C TYR A 9 14.01 -9.70 3.17
N LEU A 10 13.75 -8.66 3.96
CA LEU A 10 12.62 -8.60 4.86
C LEU A 10 11.42 -7.95 4.18
N ILE A 11 10.25 -8.59 4.25
CA ILE A 11 8.97 -8.00 3.87
C ILE A 11 8.12 -7.85 5.13
N THR A 12 7.95 -6.61 5.60
CA THR A 12 6.98 -6.35 6.67
C THR A 12 5.58 -6.25 6.08
N GLY A 13 4.59 -6.84 6.75
CA GLY A 13 3.24 -6.92 6.19
C GLY A 13 3.10 -7.88 5.01
N GLY A 14 3.98 -8.88 4.91
CA GLY A 14 4.04 -9.80 3.78
C GLY A 14 2.82 -10.71 3.60
N THR A 15 1.95 -10.84 4.61
CA THR A 15 0.66 -11.54 4.47
C THR A 15 -0.49 -10.61 4.08
N GLY A 16 -0.24 -9.29 3.96
CA GLY A 16 -1.19 -8.32 3.43
C GLY A 16 -1.35 -8.45 1.91
N PHE A 17 -2.34 -7.74 1.34
CA PHE A 17 -2.67 -7.83 -0.08
C PHE A 17 -1.44 -7.58 -0.99
N LEU A 18 -0.77 -6.44 -0.84
CA LEU A 18 0.44 -6.11 -1.62
C LEU A 18 1.64 -6.96 -1.21
N GLY A 19 1.77 -7.27 0.10
CA GLY A 19 2.89 -8.06 0.61
C GLY A 19 2.88 -9.49 0.09
N LYS A 20 1.69 -10.15 0.04
CA LYS A 20 1.55 -11.49 -0.53
C LYS A 20 1.93 -11.50 -2.01
N GLU A 21 1.50 -10.50 -2.78
CA GLU A 21 1.89 -10.42 -4.20
C GLU A 21 3.40 -10.18 -4.38
N LEU A 22 4.03 -9.43 -3.48
CA LEU A 22 5.49 -9.28 -3.52
C LEU A 22 6.21 -10.60 -3.18
N VAL A 23 5.69 -11.39 -2.22
CA VAL A 23 6.19 -12.74 -1.94
C VAL A 23 6.01 -13.64 -3.15
N ASN A 24 4.81 -13.66 -3.76
CA ASN A 24 4.50 -14.41 -4.98
C ASN A 24 5.42 -14.05 -6.16
N TYR A 25 5.87 -12.79 -6.21
CA TYR A 25 6.80 -12.33 -7.25
C TYR A 25 8.25 -12.73 -6.99
N LEU A 26 8.71 -12.68 -5.73
CA LEU A 26 10.12 -12.86 -5.38
C LEU A 26 10.51 -14.32 -5.14
N VAL A 27 9.69 -15.07 -4.41
CA VAL A 27 10.05 -16.44 -3.98
C VAL A 27 10.24 -17.39 -5.16
N PRO A 28 9.36 -17.44 -6.19
CA PRO A 28 9.57 -18.31 -7.34
C PRO A 28 10.81 -17.96 -8.18
N LYS A 29 11.32 -16.71 -8.03
CA LYS A 29 12.56 -16.27 -8.69
C LYS A 29 13.83 -16.64 -7.91
N GLY A 30 13.70 -17.30 -6.76
CA GLY A 30 14.80 -17.81 -5.95
C GLY A 30 15.42 -16.78 -4.99
N TYR A 31 14.69 -15.69 -4.63
CA TYR A 31 15.15 -14.75 -3.62
C TYR A 31 14.89 -15.29 -2.21
N GLN A 32 15.83 -15.02 -1.28
CA GLN A 32 15.68 -15.39 0.12
C GLN A 32 14.80 -14.35 0.84
N ILE A 33 13.65 -14.79 1.32
CA ILE A 33 12.64 -13.89 1.89
C ILE A 33 12.36 -14.25 3.34
N ARG A 34 12.33 -13.21 4.20
CA ARG A 34 11.76 -13.26 5.54
C ARG A 34 10.52 -12.39 5.59
N VAL A 35 9.44 -12.89 6.19
CA VAL A 35 8.17 -12.18 6.34
C VAL A 35 7.92 -11.87 7.80
N LEU A 36 7.65 -10.60 8.13
CA LEU A 36 7.18 -10.14 9.42
C LEU A 36 5.72 -9.71 9.33
N CYS A 37 4.84 -10.33 10.12
CA CYS A 37 3.43 -9.97 10.20
C CYS A 37 2.84 -10.31 11.57
N ARG A 38 1.73 -9.68 11.95
CA ARG A 38 1.02 -9.92 13.22
C ARG A 38 0.13 -11.17 13.19
N ASP A 39 -0.43 -11.49 12.02
CA ASP A 39 -1.40 -12.56 11.83
C ASP A 39 -0.68 -13.89 11.66
N GLU A 40 -0.64 -14.67 12.74
CA GLU A 40 0.05 -15.97 12.81
C GLU A 40 -0.54 -16.98 11.83
N ALA A 41 -1.88 -17.05 11.74
CA ALA A 41 -2.53 -18.00 10.86
C ALA A 41 -2.15 -17.77 9.39
N LYS A 42 -2.16 -16.49 8.94
CA LYS A 42 -1.72 -16.15 7.59
C LYS A 42 -0.23 -16.41 7.35
N LEU A 43 0.61 -16.27 8.38
CA LEU A 43 2.02 -16.62 8.27
C LEU A 43 2.21 -18.13 8.08
N VAL A 44 1.47 -18.94 8.82
CA VAL A 44 1.52 -20.41 8.69
C VAL A 44 1.09 -20.82 7.29
N TYR A 45 -0.06 -20.34 6.79
CA TYR A 45 -0.50 -20.63 5.42
C TYR A 45 0.51 -20.17 4.36
N LEU A 46 1.12 -19.00 4.56
CA LEU A 46 2.14 -18.51 3.63
C LEU A 46 3.40 -19.41 3.65
N LYS A 47 3.77 -19.95 4.82
CA LYS A 47 4.88 -20.88 4.97
C LYS A 47 4.59 -22.25 4.36
N GLU A 48 3.34 -22.72 4.40
CA GLU A 48 2.91 -23.93 3.73
C GLU A 48 2.98 -23.76 2.19
N GLU A 49 2.54 -22.59 1.67
CA GLU A 49 2.61 -22.26 0.24
C GLU A 49 4.07 -22.10 -0.24
N TYR A 50 4.94 -21.55 0.61
CA TYR A 50 6.36 -21.29 0.33
C TYR A 50 7.27 -21.83 1.44
N PRO A 51 7.60 -23.14 1.45
CA PRO A 51 8.35 -23.78 2.54
C PRO A 51 9.73 -23.17 2.84
N ASN A 52 10.34 -22.49 1.87
CA ASN A 52 11.69 -21.95 1.99
C ASN A 52 11.74 -20.51 2.57
N ILE A 53 10.59 -19.83 2.78
CA ILE A 53 10.62 -18.51 3.41
C ILE A 53 10.85 -18.62 4.92
N GLU A 54 11.42 -17.58 5.51
CA GLU A 54 11.43 -17.41 6.97
C GLU A 54 10.23 -16.59 7.40
N ILE A 55 9.59 -16.94 8.51
CA ILE A 55 8.45 -16.19 9.05
C ILE A 55 8.75 -15.74 10.48
N ILE A 56 8.29 -14.54 10.83
CA ILE A 56 8.31 -14.00 12.19
C ILE A 56 6.93 -13.41 12.49
N SER A 57 6.31 -13.90 13.56
CA SER A 57 5.10 -13.31 14.11
C SER A 57 5.45 -12.16 15.04
N GLY A 58 4.77 -11.02 14.89
CA GLY A 58 4.89 -9.89 15.79
C GLY A 58 4.54 -8.54 15.15
N ASP A 59 4.59 -7.50 15.98
CA ASP A 59 4.24 -6.13 15.60
C ASP A 59 5.51 -5.29 15.36
N ILE A 60 5.50 -4.51 14.28
CA ILE A 60 6.60 -3.58 13.95
C ILE A 60 6.75 -2.46 14.99
N SER A 61 5.70 -2.14 15.75
CA SER A 61 5.78 -1.15 16.84
C SER A 61 6.57 -1.68 18.06
N ASN A 62 6.87 -2.99 18.09
CA ASN A 62 7.73 -3.60 19.10
C ASN A 62 9.18 -3.65 18.61
N LYS A 63 10.06 -2.89 19.25
CA LYS A 63 11.48 -2.78 18.87
C LYS A 63 12.20 -4.12 18.89
N TYR A 64 11.94 -4.99 19.88
CA TYR A 64 12.55 -6.33 19.96
C TYR A 64 12.14 -7.21 18.75
N THR A 65 10.87 -7.15 18.35
CA THR A 65 10.38 -7.87 17.17
C THR A 65 11.11 -7.41 15.90
N VAL A 66 11.29 -6.10 15.73
CA VAL A 66 12.01 -5.52 14.57
C VAL A 66 13.48 -5.93 14.59
N MET A 67 14.15 -5.82 15.74
CA MET A 67 15.54 -6.25 15.92
C MET A 67 15.74 -7.73 15.50
N LYS A 68 14.86 -8.64 15.97
CA LYS A 68 14.86 -10.05 15.59
C LYS A 68 14.61 -10.25 14.09
N ALA A 69 13.63 -9.54 13.53
CA ALA A 69 13.26 -9.67 12.12
C ALA A 69 14.35 -9.17 11.18
N MET A 70 15.14 -8.18 11.58
CA MET A 70 16.18 -7.57 10.76
C MET A 70 17.55 -8.27 10.87
N LYS A 71 17.69 -9.32 11.70
CA LYS A 71 18.95 -10.08 11.79
C LYS A 71 19.31 -10.68 10.43
N ASP A 72 20.53 -10.44 9.95
CA ASP A 72 21.08 -10.95 8.67
C ASP A 72 20.30 -10.52 7.40
N ILE A 73 19.60 -9.40 7.46
CA ILE A 73 18.83 -8.82 6.33
C ILE A 73 19.69 -7.82 5.57
N ASN A 74 19.55 -7.80 4.24
CA ASN A 74 20.28 -6.90 3.35
C ASN A 74 19.37 -5.83 2.71
N GLY A 75 18.08 -6.04 2.66
CA GLY A 75 17.13 -5.04 2.16
C GLY A 75 15.74 -5.24 2.71
N ILE A 76 14.99 -4.15 2.84
CA ILE A 76 13.71 -4.14 3.53
C ILE A 76 12.63 -3.55 2.63
N PHE A 77 11.56 -4.34 2.41
CA PHE A 77 10.30 -3.90 1.84
C PHE A 77 9.31 -3.64 2.98
N HIS A 78 9.16 -2.38 3.35
CA HIS A 78 8.29 -1.97 4.45
C HIS A 78 6.88 -1.68 3.96
N LEU A 79 6.01 -2.73 3.99
CA LEU A 79 4.63 -2.68 3.53
C LEU A 79 3.61 -2.76 4.67
N ALA A 80 4.07 -3.06 5.90
CA ALA A 80 3.20 -3.07 7.07
C ALA A 80 2.70 -1.65 7.37
N ALA A 81 1.38 -1.49 7.43
CA ALA A 81 0.75 -0.21 7.76
C ALA A 81 -0.68 -0.40 8.26
N PHE A 82 -1.13 0.55 9.06
CA PHE A 82 -2.55 0.79 9.30
C PHE A 82 -3.08 1.60 8.12
N LYS A 83 -4.07 1.11 7.37
CA LYS A 83 -4.43 1.66 6.06
C LYS A 83 -5.90 2.11 5.90
N TYR A 84 -6.76 1.77 6.84
CA TYR A 84 -8.17 2.12 6.75
C TYR A 84 -8.40 3.55 7.26
N VAL A 85 -8.82 4.46 6.36
CA VAL A 85 -9.00 5.90 6.65
C VAL A 85 -10.01 6.08 7.78
N ASP A 86 -11.22 5.54 7.63
CA ASP A 86 -12.30 5.69 8.65
C ASP A 86 -11.88 5.14 10.02
N LEU A 87 -11.10 4.05 10.04
CA LEU A 87 -10.65 3.43 11.28
C LEU A 87 -9.50 4.22 11.92
N ALA A 88 -8.64 4.84 11.11
CA ALA A 88 -7.56 5.68 11.60
C ALA A 88 -8.08 6.90 12.38
N GLU A 89 -9.20 7.49 11.94
CA GLU A 89 -9.84 8.60 12.67
C GLU A 89 -10.38 8.16 14.04
N LYS A 90 -10.83 6.91 14.16
CA LYS A 90 -11.35 6.33 15.40
C LYS A 90 -10.26 5.77 16.32
N GLU A 91 -9.16 5.31 15.73
CA GLU A 91 -8.05 4.64 16.42
C GLU A 91 -6.69 5.31 16.11
N PRO A 92 -6.53 6.62 16.41
CA PRO A 92 -5.32 7.36 16.06
C PRO A 92 -4.06 6.78 16.71
N ILE A 93 -4.18 6.23 17.92
CA ILE A 93 -3.06 5.60 18.63
C ILE A 93 -2.55 4.37 17.86
N ASN A 94 -3.44 3.49 17.40
CA ASN A 94 -3.05 2.29 16.66
C ASN A 94 -2.48 2.65 15.29
N CYS A 95 -3.04 3.67 14.63
CA CYS A 95 -2.51 4.20 13.38
C CYS A 95 -1.09 4.76 13.56
N THR A 96 -0.87 5.60 14.58
CA THR A 96 0.44 6.17 14.90
C THR A 96 1.46 5.09 15.28
N ARG A 97 1.08 4.14 16.14
CA ARG A 97 1.95 3.02 16.51
C ARG A 97 2.43 2.24 15.30
N SER A 98 1.51 1.90 14.40
CA SER A 98 1.86 1.12 13.20
C SER A 98 2.66 1.94 12.19
N ASN A 99 2.16 3.13 11.81
CA ASN A 99 2.70 3.87 10.66
C ASN A 99 3.90 4.75 11.02
N VAL A 100 3.98 5.26 12.26
CA VAL A 100 5.07 6.15 12.69
C VAL A 100 6.07 5.38 13.53
N ILE A 101 5.66 4.84 14.69
CA ILE A 101 6.58 4.15 15.59
C ILE A 101 7.13 2.88 14.95
N GLY A 102 6.31 2.10 14.24
CA GLY A 102 6.76 0.91 13.53
C GLY A 102 7.79 1.23 12.45
N SER A 103 7.59 2.32 11.69
CA SER A 103 8.56 2.77 10.70
C SER A 103 9.86 3.27 11.37
N LEU A 104 9.74 4.04 12.46
CA LEU A 104 10.88 4.53 13.22
C LEU A 104 11.73 3.38 13.77
N ASN A 105 11.11 2.33 14.33
CA ASN A 105 11.83 1.15 14.82
C ASN A 105 12.66 0.47 13.73
N ILE A 106 12.12 0.38 12.49
CA ILE A 106 12.85 -0.18 11.34
C ILE A 106 14.03 0.72 10.96
N LEU A 107 13.80 2.01 10.90
CA LEU A 107 14.83 2.99 10.54
C LEU A 107 15.94 3.04 11.58
N ASP A 108 15.61 3.10 12.88
CA ASP A 108 16.57 3.06 13.99
C ASP A 108 17.46 1.82 13.93
N GLU A 109 16.85 0.66 13.67
CA GLU A 109 17.59 -0.60 13.62
C GLU A 109 18.60 -0.64 12.46
N THR A 110 18.38 0.15 11.39
CA THR A 110 19.36 0.25 10.29
C THR A 110 20.64 0.98 10.71
N LEU A 111 20.58 1.86 11.72
CA LEU A 111 21.76 2.60 12.18
C LEU A 111 22.85 1.68 12.74
N ASN A 112 22.43 0.57 13.33
CA ASN A 112 23.32 -0.42 13.94
C ASN A 112 23.74 -1.56 12.98
N ARG A 113 23.48 -1.40 11.67
CA ARG A 113 23.71 -2.46 10.67
C ARG A 113 24.38 -1.89 9.42
N ASP A 114 25.50 -2.49 9.02
CA ASP A 114 26.26 -2.06 7.85
C ASP A 114 25.98 -2.90 6.60
N ASN A 115 25.24 -3.98 6.75
CA ASN A 115 24.88 -4.91 5.68
C ASN A 115 23.54 -4.58 4.98
N ILE A 116 22.89 -3.47 5.32
CA ILE A 116 21.63 -3.04 4.69
C ILE A 116 21.92 -2.19 3.45
N ASP A 117 21.40 -2.61 2.30
CA ASP A 117 21.54 -1.87 1.04
C ASP A 117 20.43 -0.83 0.87
N PHE A 118 19.20 -1.18 1.29
CA PHE A 118 18.04 -0.30 1.12
C PHE A 118 16.89 -0.58 2.11
N VAL A 119 16.11 0.44 2.33
CA VAL A 119 14.77 0.36 2.93
C VAL A 119 13.80 1.06 1.99
N ILE A 120 12.80 0.36 1.47
CA ILE A 120 11.73 0.96 0.68
C ILE A 120 10.39 0.83 1.38
N ALA A 121 9.68 1.95 1.51
CA ALA A 121 8.32 1.98 2.07
C ALA A 121 7.28 2.38 1.03
N THR A 122 6.07 1.86 1.20
CA THR A 122 4.91 2.30 0.43
C THR A 122 4.19 3.44 1.14
N SER A 123 3.88 4.49 0.42
CA SER A 123 3.09 5.63 0.87
C SER A 123 1.83 5.80 0.00
N THR A 124 1.13 6.90 0.14
CA THR A 124 -0.21 7.11 -0.40
C THR A 124 -0.38 8.55 -0.91
N ASP A 125 -1.29 8.72 -1.87
CA ASP A 125 -1.81 10.01 -2.31
C ASP A 125 -2.33 10.88 -1.14
N LYS A 126 -2.85 10.25 -0.07
CA LYS A 126 -3.37 10.95 1.12
C LYS A 126 -2.30 11.65 1.96
N ALA A 127 -1.01 11.31 1.76
CA ALA A 127 0.12 12.02 2.36
C ALA A 127 0.47 13.32 1.61
N ALA A 128 0.04 13.47 0.33
CA ALA A 128 0.28 14.67 -0.45
C ALA A 128 -0.65 15.82 -0.06
N LYS A 129 -1.92 15.51 0.19
CA LYS A 129 -2.94 16.44 0.67
C LYS A 129 -3.63 15.82 1.89
N VAL A 130 -3.06 16.12 3.06
CA VAL A 130 -3.51 15.53 4.32
C VAL A 130 -4.90 16.07 4.67
N ALA A 131 -5.86 15.15 4.84
CA ALA A 131 -7.21 15.44 5.32
C ALA A 131 -7.56 14.71 6.62
N GLY A 132 -6.72 13.76 7.07
CA GLY A 132 -6.98 12.98 8.27
C GLY A 132 -5.73 12.25 8.80
N ILE A 133 -5.94 11.48 9.86
CA ILE A 133 -4.88 10.80 10.64
C ILE A 133 -4.04 9.84 9.78
N TYR A 134 -4.69 9.08 8.89
CA TYR A 134 -3.96 8.17 8.02
C TYR A 134 -2.96 8.90 7.13
N GLY A 135 -3.40 9.96 6.44
CA GLY A 135 -2.54 10.78 5.59
C GLY A 135 -1.40 11.44 6.38
N ALA A 136 -1.71 11.99 7.56
CA ALA A 136 -0.73 12.60 8.46
C ALA A 136 0.34 11.60 8.90
N SER A 137 -0.05 10.39 9.32
CA SER A 137 0.87 9.34 9.77
C SER A 137 1.82 8.90 8.65
N LYS A 138 1.33 8.82 7.41
CA LYS A 138 2.16 8.47 6.24
C LYS A 138 3.09 9.62 5.85
N LEU A 139 2.65 10.88 5.96
CA LEU A 139 3.52 12.05 5.75
C LEU A 139 4.66 12.08 6.78
N ILE A 140 4.39 11.81 8.05
CA ILE A 140 5.43 11.72 9.07
C ILE A 140 6.42 10.61 8.72
N MET A 141 5.96 9.42 8.36
CA MET A 141 6.81 8.33 7.89
C MET A 141 7.72 8.77 6.74
N GLU A 142 7.19 9.48 5.73
CA GLU A 142 7.99 9.99 4.61
C GLU A 142 9.11 10.93 5.09
N LYS A 143 8.81 11.81 6.05
CA LYS A 143 9.82 12.73 6.61
C LYS A 143 10.91 12.01 7.40
N LEU A 144 10.56 10.95 8.13
CA LEU A 144 11.54 10.09 8.78
C LEU A 144 12.49 9.44 7.76
N PHE A 145 11.98 8.93 6.64
CA PHE A 145 12.83 8.36 5.58
C PHE A 145 13.77 9.39 4.96
N GLU A 146 13.29 10.63 4.75
CA GLU A 146 14.12 11.74 4.27
C GLU A 146 15.26 12.02 5.27
N GLU A 147 14.97 12.12 6.56
CA GLU A 147 15.96 12.38 7.62
C GLU A 147 17.01 11.27 7.72
N TYR A 148 16.57 9.99 7.73
CA TYR A 148 17.50 8.85 7.81
C TYR A 148 18.42 8.73 6.60
N GLN A 149 18.02 9.21 5.44
CA GLN A 149 18.90 9.29 4.27
C GLN A 149 20.08 10.24 4.53
N TYR A 150 19.90 11.32 5.33
CA TYR A 150 21.01 12.20 5.73
C TYR A 150 21.85 11.58 6.83
N ILE A 151 21.25 10.91 7.80
CA ILE A 151 21.97 10.29 8.93
C ILE A 151 22.86 9.13 8.47
N LYS A 152 22.37 8.26 7.57
CA LYS A 152 23.11 7.09 7.06
C LYS A 152 23.04 7.03 5.53
N PRO A 153 23.82 7.85 4.81
CA PRO A 153 23.69 8.05 3.35
C PRO A 153 24.07 6.85 2.50
N ASN A 154 24.81 5.88 3.04
CA ASN A 154 25.18 4.65 2.36
C ASN A 154 24.02 3.65 2.21
N ILE A 155 22.93 3.80 2.96
CA ILE A 155 21.70 3.03 2.78
C ILE A 155 20.75 3.82 1.88
N LYS A 156 20.10 3.15 0.93
CA LYS A 156 19.07 3.78 0.09
C LYS A 156 17.72 3.74 0.77
N TYR A 157 17.30 4.86 1.37
CA TYR A 157 15.94 5.02 1.88
C TYR A 157 15.05 5.54 0.76
N ARG A 158 14.02 4.78 0.41
CA ARG A 158 13.14 5.09 -0.73
C ARG A 158 11.67 5.00 -0.33
N ILE A 159 10.89 5.86 -0.94
CA ILE A 159 9.44 5.90 -0.73
C ILE A 159 8.77 5.86 -2.10
N VAL A 160 7.82 4.97 -2.25
CA VAL A 160 6.94 4.96 -3.41
C VAL A 160 5.54 5.42 -2.98
N ARG A 161 5.00 6.42 -3.66
CA ARG A 161 3.67 6.97 -3.39
C ARG A 161 2.76 6.65 -4.55
N TYR A 162 1.61 6.06 -4.27
CA TYR A 162 0.59 5.74 -5.26
C TYR A 162 -0.83 5.84 -4.66
N GLY A 163 -1.83 5.76 -5.53
CA GLY A 163 -3.24 5.80 -5.15
C GLY A 163 -3.79 4.45 -4.70
N ASN A 164 -5.03 4.17 -5.03
CA ASN A 164 -5.70 2.94 -4.65
C ASN A 164 -5.19 1.75 -5.47
N VAL A 165 -5.05 0.58 -4.84
CA VAL A 165 -4.80 -0.67 -5.55
C VAL A 165 -6.13 -1.42 -5.71
N LEU A 166 -6.44 -1.79 -6.95
CA LEU A 166 -7.67 -2.50 -7.31
C LEU A 166 -7.81 -3.80 -6.49
N TYR A 167 -9.02 -4.08 -6.04
CA TYR A 167 -9.36 -5.25 -5.22
C TYR A 167 -8.55 -5.43 -3.94
N SER A 168 -7.84 -4.39 -3.48
CA SER A 168 -7.19 -4.49 -2.16
C SER A 168 -8.23 -4.81 -1.08
N THR A 169 -7.81 -5.59 -0.07
CA THR A 169 -8.68 -6.05 1.01
C THR A 169 -9.45 -4.88 1.64
N GLY A 170 -10.78 -4.99 1.68
CA GLY A 170 -11.67 -3.95 2.22
C GLY A 170 -11.94 -2.77 1.29
N SER A 171 -11.44 -2.80 0.03
CA SER A 171 -11.70 -1.75 -0.96
C SER A 171 -13.17 -1.66 -1.35
N VAL A 172 -13.55 -0.52 -1.92
CA VAL A 172 -14.90 -0.29 -2.47
C VAL A 172 -15.28 -1.31 -3.52
N LEU A 173 -14.35 -1.69 -4.40
CA LEU A 173 -14.55 -2.70 -5.45
C LEU A 173 -14.98 -4.04 -4.87
N TYR A 174 -14.28 -4.49 -3.82
CA TYR A 174 -14.59 -5.75 -3.17
C TYR A 174 -15.98 -5.75 -2.53
N LYS A 175 -16.33 -4.64 -1.85
CA LYS A 175 -17.64 -4.47 -1.22
C LYS A 175 -18.77 -4.38 -2.25
N TRP A 176 -18.61 -3.55 -3.28
CA TRP A 176 -19.62 -3.34 -4.31
C TRP A 176 -19.87 -4.60 -5.13
N LYS A 177 -18.83 -5.34 -5.53
CA LYS A 177 -19.00 -6.63 -6.22
C LYS A 177 -19.96 -7.55 -5.48
N ARG A 178 -19.70 -7.75 -4.17
CA ARG A 178 -20.54 -8.60 -3.32
C ARG A 178 -21.99 -8.09 -3.22
N LEU A 179 -22.18 -6.78 -3.02
CA LEU A 179 -23.52 -6.20 -2.86
C LEU A 179 -24.32 -6.24 -4.16
N LEU A 180 -23.70 -5.97 -5.33
CA LEU A 180 -24.32 -6.06 -6.64
C LEU A 180 -24.79 -7.48 -6.97
N GLN A 181 -23.97 -8.49 -6.66
CA GLN A 181 -24.33 -9.89 -6.84
C GLN A 181 -25.49 -10.34 -5.93
N LEU A 182 -25.68 -9.69 -4.79
CA LEU A 182 -26.76 -9.97 -3.84
C LEU A 182 -27.98 -9.05 -4.02
N ASP A 183 -28.02 -8.19 -5.05
CA ASP A 183 -29.07 -7.18 -5.29
C ASP A 183 -29.32 -6.27 -4.07
N LYS A 184 -28.24 -5.92 -3.35
CA LYS A 184 -28.30 -5.06 -2.16
C LYS A 184 -27.91 -3.62 -2.48
N GLU A 185 -28.37 -2.69 -1.64
CA GLU A 185 -28.05 -1.28 -1.73
C GLU A 185 -26.55 -1.00 -1.57
N LEU A 186 -26.00 -0.16 -2.44
CA LEU A 186 -24.62 0.33 -2.39
C LEU A 186 -24.56 1.65 -1.64
N ILE A 187 -23.62 1.75 -0.71
CA ILE A 187 -23.27 3.02 -0.07
C ILE A 187 -22.16 3.67 -0.90
N VAL A 188 -22.40 4.90 -1.34
CA VAL A 188 -21.48 5.72 -2.11
C VAL A 188 -21.22 7.02 -1.34
N THR A 189 -19.98 7.48 -1.29
CA THR A 189 -19.65 8.73 -0.61
C THR A 189 -20.06 9.94 -1.43
N ASP A 190 -19.50 10.09 -2.63
CA ASP A 190 -19.84 11.12 -3.63
C ASP A 190 -19.47 10.58 -5.00
N LEU A 191 -20.42 10.62 -5.93
CA LEU A 191 -20.23 10.10 -7.29
C LEU A 191 -19.21 10.90 -8.12
N ASN A 192 -18.92 12.14 -7.74
CA ASN A 192 -17.93 12.99 -8.39
C ASN A 192 -16.51 12.78 -7.88
N CYS A 193 -16.33 11.97 -6.84
CA CYS A 193 -15.00 11.61 -6.35
C CYS A 193 -14.15 11.05 -7.49
N THR A 194 -12.90 11.48 -7.53
CA THR A 194 -11.90 10.89 -8.42
C THR A 194 -10.79 10.24 -7.60
N ARG A 195 -10.31 9.10 -8.05
CA ARG A 195 -9.24 8.32 -7.39
C ARG A 195 -8.26 7.81 -8.42
N PHE A 196 -6.98 7.81 -8.07
CA PHE A 196 -5.97 7.07 -8.81
C PHE A 196 -6.11 5.58 -8.52
N TYR A 197 -5.99 4.74 -9.55
CA TYR A 197 -6.06 3.29 -9.40
C TYR A 197 -4.92 2.59 -10.13
N TRP A 198 -4.44 1.53 -9.52
CA TRP A 198 -3.44 0.62 -10.07
C TRP A 198 -3.90 -0.81 -9.88
N THR A 199 -3.47 -1.68 -10.80
CA THR A 199 -3.46 -3.12 -10.57
C THR A 199 -2.38 -3.48 -9.54
N VAL A 200 -2.49 -4.62 -8.91
CA VAL A 200 -1.47 -5.07 -7.96
C VAL A 200 -0.13 -5.32 -8.65
N SER A 201 -0.15 -5.80 -9.89
CA SER A 201 1.05 -6.03 -10.71
C SER A 201 1.80 -4.71 -11.00
N GLU A 202 1.08 -3.65 -11.38
CA GLU A 202 1.67 -2.32 -11.56
C GLU A 202 2.26 -1.77 -10.26
N ALA A 203 1.58 -1.98 -9.12
CA ALA A 203 2.07 -1.55 -7.82
C ALA A 203 3.37 -2.27 -7.43
N ILE A 204 3.51 -3.56 -7.75
CA ILE A 204 4.77 -4.32 -7.56
C ILE A 204 5.87 -3.78 -8.48
N THR A 205 5.57 -3.59 -9.76
CA THR A 205 6.53 -3.03 -10.73
C THR A 205 7.06 -1.68 -10.24
N LEU A 206 6.18 -0.83 -9.75
CA LEU A 206 6.53 0.50 -9.24
C LEU A 206 7.50 0.47 -8.04
N ILE A 207 7.39 -0.53 -7.16
CA ILE A 207 8.34 -0.71 -6.05
C ILE A 207 9.75 -0.93 -6.62
N PHE A 208 9.90 -1.76 -7.65
CA PHE A 208 11.20 -2.01 -8.29
C PHE A 208 11.69 -0.82 -9.10
N ASP A 209 10.80 -0.13 -9.80
CA ASP A 209 11.14 1.10 -10.52
C ASP A 209 11.63 2.19 -9.57
N CYS A 210 11.00 2.34 -8.42
CA CYS A 210 11.46 3.25 -7.37
C CYS A 210 12.88 2.89 -6.90
N LEU A 211 13.17 1.61 -6.61
CA LEU A 211 14.51 1.15 -6.22
C LEU A 211 15.56 1.37 -7.31
N LYS A 212 15.17 1.29 -8.57
CA LYS A 212 16.06 1.42 -9.73
C LYS A 212 16.28 2.88 -10.14
N LEU A 213 15.23 3.68 -10.17
CA LEU A 213 15.20 5.00 -10.81
C LEU A 213 15.25 6.17 -9.82
N ALA A 214 14.71 5.99 -8.60
CA ALA A 214 14.73 7.07 -7.62
C ALA A 214 16.15 7.34 -7.11
N ASN A 215 16.59 8.59 -7.19
CA ASN A 215 17.90 9.05 -6.77
C ASN A 215 17.87 9.87 -5.48
N SER A 216 16.71 10.04 -4.86
CA SER A 216 16.53 10.82 -3.64
C SER A 216 15.55 10.12 -2.68
N PRO A 217 15.49 10.50 -1.39
CA PRO A 217 14.51 9.98 -0.42
C PRO A 217 13.12 10.58 -0.59
N LYS A 218 12.95 11.57 -1.47
CA LYS A 218 11.62 12.13 -1.77
C LYS A 218 10.72 11.05 -2.36
N PRO A 219 9.39 11.12 -2.12
CA PRO A 219 8.48 10.15 -2.67
C PRO A 219 8.59 10.02 -4.19
N TYR A 220 8.83 8.81 -4.67
CA TYR A 220 8.77 8.47 -6.08
C TYR A 220 7.31 8.36 -6.50
N VAL A 221 6.89 9.22 -7.42
CA VAL A 221 5.50 9.37 -7.85
C VAL A 221 5.39 8.98 -9.32
N PRO A 222 4.57 7.99 -9.67
CA PRO A 222 4.34 7.64 -11.06
C PRO A 222 3.30 8.55 -11.70
N LYS A 223 3.30 8.60 -13.04
CA LYS A 223 2.17 9.14 -13.80
C LYS A 223 1.03 8.13 -13.76
N MET A 224 -0.15 8.54 -13.26
CA MET A 224 -1.30 7.65 -13.08
C MET A 224 -2.53 8.20 -13.80
N LYS A 225 -3.33 7.28 -14.36
CA LYS A 225 -4.72 7.54 -14.73
C LYS A 225 -5.61 7.50 -13.48
N SER A 226 -6.74 8.15 -13.55
CA SER A 226 -7.75 8.18 -12.49
C SER A 226 -9.10 7.65 -12.97
N ILE A 227 -9.96 7.32 -12.00
CA ILE A 227 -11.34 6.89 -12.24
C ILE A 227 -12.28 7.83 -11.49
N ILE A 228 -13.35 8.25 -12.15
CA ILE A 228 -14.48 8.92 -11.53
C ILE A 228 -15.36 7.84 -10.87
N LEU A 229 -15.76 8.04 -9.63
CA LEU A 229 -16.52 7.02 -8.89
C LEU A 229 -17.83 6.63 -9.58
N LYS A 230 -18.48 7.58 -10.27
CA LYS A 230 -19.65 7.35 -11.11
C LYS A 230 -19.38 6.35 -12.26
N ASP A 231 -18.22 6.44 -12.90
CA ASP A 231 -17.87 5.55 -14.01
C ASP A 231 -17.44 4.18 -13.49
N LEU A 232 -16.77 4.14 -12.34
CA LEU A 232 -16.52 2.88 -11.63
C LEU A 232 -17.81 2.15 -11.29
N LEU A 233 -18.79 2.88 -10.77
CA LEU A 233 -20.10 2.33 -10.43
C LEU A 233 -20.81 1.76 -11.66
N LYS A 234 -20.80 2.50 -12.79
CA LYS A 234 -21.37 2.02 -14.07
C LYS A 234 -20.70 0.74 -14.54
N ALA A 235 -19.36 0.70 -14.53
CA ALA A 235 -18.58 -0.46 -14.94
C ALA A 235 -18.88 -1.69 -14.05
N MET A 236 -18.87 -1.49 -12.73
CA MET A 236 -19.18 -2.53 -11.75
C MET A 236 -20.61 -3.05 -11.88
N SER A 237 -21.60 -2.17 -12.10
CA SER A 237 -22.99 -2.57 -12.32
C SER A 237 -23.15 -3.36 -13.61
N LYS A 238 -22.54 -2.91 -14.71
CA LYS A 238 -22.58 -3.63 -16.00
C LYS A 238 -22.00 -5.05 -15.87
N LYS A 239 -20.98 -5.24 -15.06
CA LYS A 239 -20.30 -6.54 -14.90
C LYS A 239 -20.91 -7.46 -13.84
N TYR A 240 -21.38 -6.92 -12.72
CA TYR A 240 -21.70 -7.70 -11.52
C TYR A 240 -23.13 -7.58 -11.02
N LEU A 241 -23.96 -6.68 -11.57
CA LEU A 241 -25.35 -6.60 -11.16
C LEU A 241 -26.05 -7.94 -11.47
N LYS A 242 -26.76 -8.47 -10.48
CA LYS A 242 -27.55 -9.69 -10.63
C LYS A 242 -28.51 -9.55 -11.81
N LYS A 243 -28.64 -10.59 -12.65
CA LYS A 243 -29.57 -10.60 -13.77
C LYS A 243 -31.02 -10.33 -13.29
N GLY A 244 -31.66 -9.30 -13.84
CA GLY A 244 -32.99 -8.84 -13.40
C GLY A 244 -32.99 -7.99 -12.13
N GLY A 245 -31.82 -7.69 -11.54
CA GLY A 245 -31.68 -6.81 -10.38
C GLY A 245 -31.77 -5.34 -10.75
N THR A 246 -32.02 -4.50 -9.75
CA THR A 246 -32.07 -3.04 -9.87
C THR A 246 -30.94 -2.40 -9.08
N LEU A 247 -30.21 -1.47 -9.72
CA LEU A 247 -29.13 -0.72 -9.04
C LEU A 247 -29.75 0.21 -7.98
N LYS A 248 -29.47 -0.08 -6.71
CA LYS A 248 -29.90 0.71 -5.53
C LYS A 248 -28.67 1.40 -4.95
N ILE A 249 -28.71 2.72 -4.78
CA ILE A 249 -27.60 3.54 -4.32
C ILE A 249 -28.07 4.46 -3.20
N LYS A 250 -27.29 4.54 -2.12
CA LYS A 250 -27.41 5.54 -1.07
C LYS A 250 -26.14 6.38 -1.04
N GLU A 251 -26.25 7.65 -1.39
CA GLU A 251 -25.16 8.62 -1.30
C GLU A 251 -25.13 9.23 0.10
N ILE A 252 -23.94 9.26 0.75
CA ILE A 252 -23.78 9.66 2.16
C ILE A 252 -22.87 10.88 2.36
N GLY A 253 -22.30 11.44 1.28
CA GLY A 253 -21.26 12.48 1.36
C GLY A 253 -19.86 11.94 1.68
N LEU A 254 -18.87 12.82 1.65
CA LEU A 254 -17.50 12.48 2.01
C LEU A 254 -17.39 12.12 3.48
N ARG A 255 -16.58 11.12 3.79
CA ARG A 255 -16.25 10.76 5.17
C ARG A 255 -15.14 11.65 5.70
N GLN A 256 -15.01 11.71 7.02
CA GLN A 256 -13.88 12.37 7.67
C GLN A 256 -12.56 11.74 7.16
N GLY A 257 -11.58 12.59 6.83
CA GLY A 257 -10.30 12.16 6.29
C GLY A 257 -10.29 11.82 4.80
N GLU A 258 -11.40 11.99 4.07
CA GLU A 258 -11.48 11.82 2.62
C GLU A 258 -11.44 13.16 1.87
N ASN A 259 -10.78 13.18 0.71
CA ASN A 259 -10.80 14.29 -0.26
C ASN A 259 -11.76 13.96 -1.41
N LEU A 260 -12.36 14.98 -2.04
CA LEU A 260 -13.12 14.80 -3.28
C LEU A 260 -12.19 14.33 -4.40
N HIS A 261 -11.05 15.00 -4.54
CA HIS A 261 -9.99 14.67 -5.49
C HIS A 261 -8.67 14.50 -4.78
N GLU A 262 -7.87 13.51 -5.19
CA GLU A 262 -6.59 13.18 -4.58
C GLU A 262 -5.42 13.79 -5.37
N SER A 263 -4.32 14.07 -4.69
CA SER A 263 -3.07 14.52 -5.29
C SER A 263 -1.93 13.57 -4.92
N LEU A 264 -1.01 13.34 -5.85
CA LEU A 264 0.17 12.51 -5.58
C LEU A 264 1.34 13.37 -5.07
N ASP A 265 1.47 14.57 -5.59
CA ASP A 265 2.39 15.61 -5.13
C ASP A 265 1.96 16.99 -5.66
N LYS A 266 2.85 18.01 -5.51
CA LYS A 266 2.61 19.37 -6.00
C LYS A 266 2.89 19.57 -7.50
N ASN A 267 3.61 18.65 -8.13
CA ASN A 267 4.10 18.79 -9.51
C ASN A 267 3.27 18.02 -10.52
N HIS A 268 2.45 17.08 -10.07
CA HIS A 268 1.58 16.27 -10.92
C HIS A 268 0.14 16.76 -10.84
N LYS A 269 -0.60 16.55 -11.93
CA LYS A 269 -2.04 16.79 -11.96
C LYS A 269 -2.73 15.98 -10.88
N ASN A 270 -3.71 16.59 -10.21
CA ASN A 270 -4.55 15.87 -9.29
C ASN A 270 -5.44 14.83 -10.02
N SER A 271 -6.15 14.00 -9.26
CA SER A 271 -6.98 12.95 -9.85
C SER A 271 -8.16 13.47 -10.70
N PHE A 272 -8.57 14.73 -10.51
CA PHE A 272 -9.59 15.35 -11.36
C PHE A 272 -9.01 15.80 -12.71
N GLU A 273 -7.80 16.31 -12.73
CA GLU A 273 -7.14 16.83 -13.94
C GLU A 273 -6.41 15.72 -14.74
N SER A 274 -6.11 14.60 -14.10
CA SER A 274 -5.42 13.47 -14.74
C SER A 274 -6.29 12.80 -15.80
N GLU A 275 -5.64 12.13 -16.75
CA GLU A 275 -6.31 11.26 -17.73
C GLU A 275 -7.20 10.24 -17.01
N LYS A 276 -8.39 9.99 -17.57
CA LYS A 276 -9.36 9.05 -17.02
C LYS A 276 -9.29 7.70 -17.73
N TYR A 277 -9.55 6.65 -17.00
CA TYR A 277 -9.90 5.37 -17.61
C TYR A 277 -11.30 5.45 -18.21
N THR A 278 -11.48 4.91 -19.41
CA THR A 278 -12.80 4.71 -20.01
C THR A 278 -13.55 3.60 -19.27
N ILE A 279 -14.87 3.54 -19.42
CA ILE A 279 -15.68 2.47 -18.80
C ILE A 279 -15.25 1.08 -19.30
N ASP A 280 -14.89 0.94 -20.57
CA ASP A 280 -14.47 -0.33 -21.14
C ASP A 280 -13.08 -0.76 -20.63
N GLU A 281 -12.13 0.19 -20.48
CA GLU A 281 -10.86 -0.07 -19.78
C GLU A 281 -11.13 -0.53 -18.33
N ILE A 282 -12.02 0.14 -17.59
CA ILE A 282 -12.37 -0.26 -16.21
C ILE A 282 -12.93 -1.67 -16.21
N ILE A 283 -13.87 -2.01 -17.12
CA ILE A 283 -14.45 -3.36 -17.21
C ILE A 283 -13.39 -4.43 -17.47
N SER A 284 -12.34 -4.12 -18.21
CA SER A 284 -11.30 -5.08 -18.57
C SER A 284 -10.44 -5.53 -17.38
N PHE A 285 -10.27 -4.70 -16.34
CA PHE A 285 -9.42 -5.01 -15.19
C PHE A 285 -10.17 -5.21 -13.85
N ILE A 286 -11.52 -5.04 -13.81
CA ILE A 286 -12.34 -5.33 -12.62
C ILE A 286 -12.91 -6.74 -12.62
#